data_90f1e9aa03d3de9e3e064fdc5302f045
#
_entry.id   90f1e9aa03d3de9e3e064fdc5302f045
#
_cell.length_a   1.000
_cell.length_b   1.000
_cell.length_c   1.000
_cell.angle_alpha   90.00
_cell.angle_beta   90.00
_cell.angle_gamma   90.00
#
_symmetry.space_group_name_H-M   'P 1'
#
loop_
_entity.id
_entity.type
_entity.pdbx_description
1 polymer ?
#
loop_
_entity_poly.entity_id
_entity_poly.type
_entity_poly.pdbx_seq_one_letter_code
_entity_poly.pdbx_strand_id
1 'polypeptide(L)'
;EKDYIKISYADNSNLYVLATQLDRLQKFAGSDVEKKPKLNKIGGTEWGKTKSKVHSAVEEVAKDLVELYATRQRIEGYQFGPDTVWQQEFEEMFPYEETTDQLNAIEDTKHDMESRRVMDRLICGDVGYGKTEIAIRAAFKAVQEGKQVAYLVPTTVLASQHFTTFEQRMKDFPVTVAQLSSF
;
A
#
# COMPACT_ATOMS: atom_id res chain seq x y z
N GLU A 1 9.52 40.51 19.17
CA GLU A 1 8.11 40.06 19.10
C GLU A 1 8.13 38.55 18.79
N LYS A 2 7.30 37.77 19.51
CA LYS A 2 7.13 36.35 19.25
C LYS A 2 5.68 36.09 18.89
N ASP A 3 5.46 35.41 17.77
CA ASP A 3 4.12 35.08 17.32
C ASP A 3 3.65 33.77 17.98
N TYR A 4 2.38 33.79 18.41
CA TYR A 4 1.73 32.66 19.07
C TYR A 4 0.46 32.25 18.35
N ILE A 5 0.22 30.96 18.28
CA ILE A 5 -1.05 30.38 17.84
C ILE A 5 -1.89 30.10 19.07
N LYS A 6 -3.09 30.66 19.10
CA LYS A 6 -4.07 30.43 20.16
C LYS A 6 -4.94 29.24 19.83
N ILE A 7 -4.98 28.28 20.75
CA ILE A 7 -5.82 27.07 20.65
C ILE A 7 -6.88 27.18 21.77
N SER A 8 -8.15 27.18 21.38
CA SER A 8 -9.28 27.28 22.32
C SER A 8 -9.80 25.91 22.69
N TYR A 9 -10.10 25.68 23.96
CA TYR A 9 -10.62 24.46 24.55
C TYR A 9 -12.08 24.62 25.01
N ALA A 10 -12.73 23.49 25.39
CA ALA A 10 -14.17 23.44 25.71
C ALA A 10 -14.62 24.35 26.91
N ASP A 11 -13.73 24.61 27.81
CA ASP A 11 -13.97 25.42 29.03
C ASP A 11 -13.57 26.89 28.87
N ASN A 12 -13.48 27.38 27.63
CA ASN A 12 -12.96 28.70 27.28
C ASN A 12 -11.48 28.93 27.71
N SER A 13 -10.79 27.87 28.14
CA SER A 13 -9.35 27.97 28.37
C SER A 13 -8.61 28.02 27.03
N ASN A 14 -7.45 28.64 27.04
CA ASN A 14 -6.64 28.80 25.82
C ASN A 14 -5.22 28.32 26.09
N LEU A 15 -4.66 27.63 25.12
CA LEU A 15 -3.25 27.27 25.05
C LEU A 15 -2.58 28.12 23.97
N TYR A 16 -1.40 28.65 24.27
CA TYR A 16 -0.62 29.40 23.30
C TYR A 16 0.63 28.59 22.91
N VAL A 17 0.78 28.32 21.63
CA VAL A 17 1.91 27.61 21.07
C VAL A 17 2.72 28.58 20.23
N LEU A 18 4.05 28.58 20.35
CA LEU A 18 4.92 29.40 19.52
C LEU A 18 4.74 29.03 18.04
N ALA A 19 4.70 30.02 17.16
CA ALA A 19 4.59 29.81 15.73
C ALA A 19 5.76 28.95 15.16
N THR A 20 6.91 28.96 15.82
CA THR A 20 8.05 28.10 15.49
C THR A 20 7.85 26.61 15.82
N GLN A 21 6.75 26.27 16.52
CA GLN A 21 6.41 24.88 16.91
C GLN A 21 5.16 24.40 16.16
N LEU A 22 4.96 24.83 14.94
CA LEU A 22 3.85 24.41 14.07
C LEU A 22 3.84 22.90 13.79
N ASP A 23 4.99 22.25 13.83
CA ASP A 23 5.17 20.80 13.71
C ASP A 23 4.41 20.00 14.79
N ARG A 24 4.11 20.64 15.93
CA ARG A 24 3.30 20.06 17.01
C ARG A 24 1.79 20.18 16.82
N LEU A 25 1.36 20.89 15.79
CA LEU A 25 -0.04 21.14 15.50
C LEU A 25 -0.44 20.43 14.22
N GLN A 26 -1.58 19.75 14.27
CA GLN A 26 -2.15 19.13 13.09
C GLN A 26 -3.57 19.65 12.88
N LYS A 27 -3.91 19.98 11.64
CA LYS A 27 -5.27 20.34 11.28
C LYS A 27 -6.19 19.14 11.51
N PHE A 28 -7.32 19.38 12.19
CA PHE A 28 -8.32 18.33 12.35
C PHE A 28 -8.88 17.91 10.98
N ALA A 29 -8.69 16.64 10.65
CA ALA A 29 -9.23 16.00 9.45
C ALA A 29 -10.34 15.04 9.89
N GLY A 30 -11.57 15.52 10.03
CA GLY A 30 -12.74 14.67 10.23
C GLY A 30 -13.28 14.13 8.91
N SER A 31 -13.91 12.96 8.92
CA SER A 31 -14.57 12.37 7.75
C SER A 31 -15.73 13.22 7.22
N ASP A 32 -16.34 14.06 8.07
CA ASP A 32 -17.40 15.00 7.73
C ASP A 32 -16.89 16.44 7.89
N VAL A 33 -16.73 17.15 6.79
CA VAL A 33 -16.26 18.55 6.73
C VAL A 33 -17.19 19.50 7.48
N GLU A 34 -18.46 19.13 7.73
CA GLU A 34 -19.46 19.96 8.39
C GLU A 34 -19.52 19.79 9.91
N LYS A 35 -18.95 18.74 10.49
CA LYS A 35 -18.99 18.51 11.94
C LYS A 35 -17.80 19.14 12.64
N LYS A 36 -18.07 20.16 13.46
CA LYS A 36 -17.04 20.72 14.36
C LYS A 36 -16.53 19.66 15.33
N PRO A 37 -15.22 19.56 15.56
CA PRO A 37 -14.65 18.60 16.51
C PRO A 37 -15.16 18.89 17.93
N LYS A 38 -15.42 17.81 18.70
CA LYS A 38 -15.71 17.96 20.13
C LYS A 38 -14.46 18.47 20.84
N LEU A 39 -14.54 19.64 21.45
CA LEU A 39 -13.43 20.21 22.18
C LEU A 39 -13.26 19.52 23.55
N ASN A 40 -12.02 19.25 23.92
CA ASN A 40 -11.66 18.70 25.22
C ASN A 40 -11.33 19.85 26.23
N LYS A 41 -11.37 19.55 27.53
CA LYS A 41 -10.89 20.46 28.59
C LYS A 41 -9.41 20.22 28.85
N ILE A 42 -8.67 21.32 29.13
CA ILE A 42 -7.27 21.21 29.59
C ILE A 42 -7.26 20.53 30.96
N GLY A 43 -6.42 19.50 31.13
CA GLY A 43 -6.32 18.75 32.39
C GLY A 43 -7.49 17.80 32.68
N GLY A 44 -8.48 17.68 31.77
CA GLY A 44 -9.60 16.76 31.91
C GLY A 44 -9.20 15.28 31.71
N THR A 45 -9.97 14.36 32.30
CA THR A 45 -9.74 12.92 32.21
C THR A 45 -10.24 12.31 30.87
N GLU A 46 -11.05 13.03 30.10
CA GLU A 46 -11.66 12.52 28.85
C GLU A 46 -10.59 12.17 27.80
N TRP A 47 -9.58 13.02 27.65
CA TRP A 47 -8.47 12.75 26.73
C TRP A 47 -7.66 11.52 27.13
N GLY A 48 -7.43 11.32 28.44
CA GLY A 48 -6.80 10.12 28.96
C GLY A 48 -7.57 8.85 28.62
N LYS A 49 -8.91 8.87 28.81
CA LYS A 49 -9.78 7.76 28.45
C LYS A 49 -9.77 7.47 26.93
N THR A 50 -9.79 8.53 26.10
CA THR A 50 -9.71 8.40 24.65
C THR A 50 -8.40 7.76 24.22
N LYS A 51 -7.26 8.24 24.76
CA LYS A 51 -5.94 7.65 24.48
C LYS A 51 -5.87 6.17 24.88
N SER A 52 -6.36 5.84 26.09
CA SER A 52 -6.37 4.45 26.56
C SER A 52 -7.21 3.54 25.66
N LYS A 53 -8.41 4.00 25.23
CA LYS A 53 -9.25 3.25 24.31
C LYS A 53 -8.58 3.01 22.95
N VAL A 54 -7.96 4.06 22.40
CA VAL A 54 -7.23 3.93 21.12
C VAL A 54 -6.03 3.01 21.27
N HIS A 55 -5.29 3.11 22.37
CA HIS A 55 -4.13 2.25 22.64
C HIS A 55 -4.54 0.77 22.70
N SER A 56 -5.61 0.44 23.44
CA SER A 56 -6.11 -0.94 23.49
C SER A 56 -6.56 -1.46 22.13
N ALA A 57 -7.24 -0.63 21.32
CA ALA A 57 -7.64 -1.02 19.97
C ALA A 57 -6.43 -1.26 19.04
N VAL A 58 -5.39 -0.42 19.17
CA VAL A 58 -4.13 -0.61 18.40
C VAL A 58 -3.39 -1.86 18.84
N GLU A 59 -3.36 -2.17 20.15
CA GLU A 59 -2.77 -3.41 20.65
C GLU A 59 -3.47 -4.66 20.11
N GLU A 60 -4.81 -4.65 20.02
CA GLU A 60 -5.59 -5.75 19.46
C GLU A 60 -5.24 -5.97 17.98
N VAL A 61 -5.26 -4.90 17.18
CA VAL A 61 -4.87 -4.97 15.76
C VAL A 61 -3.42 -5.43 15.61
N ALA A 62 -2.51 -4.98 16.47
CA ALA A 62 -1.12 -5.40 16.41
C ALA A 62 -0.95 -6.89 16.69
N LYS A 63 -1.72 -7.46 17.65
CA LYS A 63 -1.72 -8.91 17.92
C LYS A 63 -2.19 -9.71 16.72
N ASP A 64 -3.30 -9.30 16.09
CA ASP A 64 -3.83 -9.96 14.91
C ASP A 64 -2.82 -9.94 13.75
N LEU A 65 -2.15 -8.81 13.54
CA LEU A 65 -1.09 -8.70 12.53
C LEU A 65 0.10 -9.61 12.82
N VAL A 66 0.58 -9.65 14.07
CA VAL A 66 1.68 -10.54 14.46
C VAL A 66 1.32 -12.00 14.24
N GLU A 67 0.10 -12.42 14.60
CA GLU A 67 -0.38 -13.79 14.37
C GLU A 67 -0.48 -14.11 12.87
N LEU A 68 -0.98 -13.18 12.07
CA LEU A 68 -1.03 -13.31 10.61
C LEU A 68 0.38 -13.48 10.02
N TYR A 69 1.34 -12.65 10.42
CA TYR A 69 2.73 -12.75 9.97
C TYR A 69 3.37 -14.07 10.39
N ALA A 70 3.17 -14.48 11.64
CA ALA A 70 3.68 -15.75 12.15
C ALA A 70 3.11 -16.96 11.38
N THR A 71 1.82 -16.89 11.02
CA THR A 71 1.16 -17.91 10.22
C THR A 71 1.74 -17.96 8.81
N ARG A 72 1.92 -16.81 8.15
CA ARG A 72 2.55 -16.75 6.82
C ARG A 72 3.96 -17.33 6.80
N GLN A 73 4.76 -17.06 7.85
CA GLN A 73 6.12 -17.60 7.95
C GLN A 73 6.18 -19.12 8.13
N ARG A 74 5.12 -19.74 8.64
CA ARG A 74 5.03 -21.20 8.83
C ARG A 74 4.52 -21.96 7.61
N ILE A 75 3.81 -21.27 6.73
CA ILE A 75 3.25 -21.86 5.51
C ILE A 75 4.32 -21.87 4.43
N GLU A 76 4.55 -23.02 3.82
CA GLU A 76 5.38 -23.09 2.61
C GLU A 76 4.58 -22.53 1.43
N GLY A 77 5.16 -21.55 0.74
CA GLY A 77 4.64 -20.98 -0.49
C GLY A 77 4.92 -21.88 -1.69
N TYR A 78 4.29 -21.56 -2.81
CA TYR A 78 4.68 -22.15 -4.08
C TYR A 78 6.01 -21.56 -4.51
N GLN A 79 7.00 -22.39 -4.78
CA GLN A 79 8.29 -21.99 -5.31
C GLN A 79 8.24 -22.00 -6.83
N PHE A 80 8.33 -20.82 -7.44
CA PHE A 80 8.43 -20.68 -8.89
C PHE A 80 9.82 -21.07 -9.39
N GLY A 81 9.89 -21.57 -10.61
CA GLY A 81 11.17 -21.86 -11.27
C GLY A 81 11.91 -20.60 -11.72
N PRO A 82 13.15 -20.75 -12.24
CA PRO A 82 13.88 -19.65 -12.85
C PRO A 82 13.14 -19.12 -14.10
N ASP A 83 13.54 -17.93 -14.54
CA ASP A 83 12.94 -17.31 -15.72
C ASP A 83 13.08 -18.20 -16.96
N THR A 84 11.96 -18.35 -17.67
CA THR A 84 11.91 -19.02 -18.96
C THR A 84 12.32 -18.09 -20.10
N VAL A 85 12.55 -18.63 -21.27
CA VAL A 85 12.78 -17.83 -22.50
C VAL A 85 11.61 -16.87 -22.75
N TRP A 86 10.37 -17.31 -22.51
CA TRP A 86 9.19 -16.45 -22.66
C TRP A 86 9.17 -15.29 -21.66
N GLN A 87 9.67 -15.49 -20.44
CA GLN A 87 9.81 -14.39 -19.48
C GLN A 87 10.80 -13.34 -19.98
N GLN A 88 11.93 -13.78 -20.54
CA GLN A 88 12.94 -12.88 -21.10
C GLN A 88 12.38 -12.11 -22.30
N GLU A 89 11.75 -12.80 -23.26
CA GLU A 89 11.10 -12.17 -24.41
C GLU A 89 10.03 -11.15 -23.98
N PHE A 90 9.20 -11.50 -22.98
CA PHE A 90 8.18 -10.63 -22.42
C PHE A 90 8.78 -9.34 -21.82
N GLU A 91 9.90 -9.47 -21.13
CA GLU A 91 10.60 -8.34 -20.52
C GLU A 91 11.29 -7.46 -21.58
N GLU A 92 11.92 -8.04 -22.58
CA GLU A 92 12.53 -7.34 -23.71
C GLU A 92 11.52 -6.55 -24.56
N MET A 93 10.26 -6.98 -24.60
CA MET A 93 9.17 -6.24 -25.25
C MET A 93 8.72 -4.99 -24.50
N PHE A 94 9.28 -4.70 -23.34
CA PHE A 94 8.97 -3.46 -22.61
C PHE A 94 9.52 -2.25 -23.39
N PRO A 95 8.67 -1.25 -23.74
CA PRO A 95 9.06 -0.20 -24.68
C PRO A 95 9.93 0.92 -24.06
N TYR A 96 10.28 0.82 -22.80
CA TYR A 96 11.04 1.82 -22.07
C TYR A 96 12.30 1.20 -21.46
N GLU A 97 13.31 2.03 -21.19
CA GLU A 97 14.46 1.61 -20.38
C GLU A 97 14.10 1.64 -18.89
N GLU A 98 14.38 0.57 -18.19
CA GLU A 98 14.18 0.47 -16.76
C GLU A 98 15.22 1.29 -16.01
N THR A 99 14.81 1.92 -14.94
CA THR A 99 15.74 2.52 -13.98
C THR A 99 16.40 1.42 -13.13
N THR A 100 17.54 1.74 -12.53
CA THR A 100 18.24 0.82 -11.61
C THR A 100 17.34 0.35 -10.48
N ASP A 101 16.51 1.23 -9.94
CA ASP A 101 15.59 0.88 -8.85
C ASP A 101 14.45 -0.04 -9.32
N GLN A 102 13.97 0.13 -10.55
CA GLN A 102 13.00 -0.79 -11.14
C GLN A 102 13.61 -2.18 -11.35
N LEU A 103 14.83 -2.26 -11.89
CA LEU A 103 15.53 -3.54 -12.06
C LEU A 103 15.73 -4.25 -10.71
N ASN A 104 16.21 -3.53 -9.70
CA ASN A 104 16.36 -4.09 -8.36
C ASN A 104 15.03 -4.62 -7.79
N ALA A 105 13.94 -3.86 -7.95
CA ALA A 105 12.63 -4.27 -7.46
C ALA A 105 12.06 -5.48 -8.22
N ILE A 106 12.35 -5.61 -9.52
CA ILE A 106 12.00 -6.77 -10.35
C ILE A 106 12.77 -8.00 -9.86
N GLU A 107 14.09 -7.89 -9.74
CA GLU A 107 14.96 -8.98 -9.26
C GLU A 107 14.55 -9.45 -7.85
N ASP A 108 14.34 -8.53 -6.94
CA ASP A 108 13.88 -8.82 -5.59
C ASP A 108 12.54 -9.55 -5.57
N THR A 109 11.60 -9.12 -6.44
CA THR A 109 10.29 -9.76 -6.57
C THR A 109 10.42 -11.19 -7.10
N LYS A 110 11.23 -11.39 -8.14
CA LYS A 110 11.51 -12.72 -8.70
C LYS A 110 12.17 -13.62 -7.66
N HIS A 111 13.16 -13.10 -6.95
CA HIS A 111 13.85 -13.85 -5.89
C HIS A 111 12.87 -14.33 -4.80
N ASP A 112 11.95 -13.45 -4.36
CA ASP A 112 10.91 -13.85 -3.40
C ASP A 112 9.99 -14.94 -3.98
N MET A 113 9.57 -14.82 -5.24
CA MET A 113 8.73 -15.82 -5.91
C MET A 113 9.45 -17.18 -6.05
N GLU A 114 10.75 -17.19 -6.26
CA GLU A 114 11.60 -18.38 -6.35
C GLU A 114 11.96 -18.98 -5.00
N SER A 115 11.59 -18.32 -3.91
CA SER A 115 11.76 -18.84 -2.56
C SER A 115 10.59 -19.74 -2.16
N ARG A 116 10.79 -20.57 -1.11
CA ARG A 116 9.69 -21.37 -0.52
C ARG A 116 8.80 -20.57 0.43
N ARG A 117 9.11 -19.29 0.65
CA ARG A 117 8.33 -18.43 1.53
C ARG A 117 7.16 -17.82 0.78
N VAL A 118 6.03 -17.66 1.45
CA VAL A 118 4.93 -16.88 0.89
C VAL A 118 5.38 -15.43 0.75
N MET A 119 5.44 -14.94 -0.49
CA MET A 119 5.85 -13.56 -0.77
C MET A 119 4.84 -12.57 -0.20
N ASP A 120 5.35 -11.56 0.50
CA ASP A 120 4.60 -10.39 0.97
C ASP A 120 5.52 -9.17 0.82
N ARG A 121 5.55 -8.57 -0.37
CA ARG A 121 6.48 -7.50 -0.74
C ARG A 121 5.74 -6.20 -1.00
N LEU A 122 6.17 -5.14 -0.32
CA LEU A 122 5.72 -3.79 -0.57
C LEU A 122 6.66 -3.11 -1.58
N ILE A 123 6.11 -2.65 -2.70
CA ILE A 123 6.82 -1.83 -3.70
C ILE A 123 6.45 -0.37 -3.49
N CYS A 124 7.41 0.44 -3.03
CA CYS A 124 7.26 1.86 -2.82
C CYS A 124 7.85 2.65 -4.00
N GLY A 125 7.16 3.69 -4.41
CA GLY A 125 7.62 4.60 -5.48
C GLY A 125 6.55 5.66 -5.75
N ASP A 126 6.96 6.79 -6.32
CA ASP A 126 6.06 7.87 -6.69
C ASP A 126 5.12 7.50 -7.84
N VAL A 127 4.13 8.34 -8.09
CA VAL A 127 3.19 8.17 -9.22
C VAL A 127 3.96 8.27 -10.54
N GLY A 128 3.71 7.34 -11.46
CA GLY A 128 4.36 7.31 -12.77
C GLY A 128 5.70 6.57 -12.84
N TYR A 129 6.24 6.08 -11.72
CA TYR A 129 7.52 5.36 -11.67
C TYR A 129 7.44 3.87 -12.04
N GLY A 130 6.45 3.46 -12.80
CA GLY A 130 6.38 2.12 -13.40
C GLY A 130 6.14 0.96 -12.44
N LYS A 131 5.63 1.20 -11.21
CA LYS A 131 5.31 0.11 -10.25
C LYS A 131 4.44 -0.98 -10.83
N THR A 132 3.54 -0.64 -11.75
CA THR A 132 2.64 -1.58 -12.42
C THR A 132 3.41 -2.59 -13.27
N GLU A 133 4.51 -2.19 -13.93
CA GLU A 133 5.31 -3.11 -14.75
C GLU A 133 5.95 -4.21 -13.90
N ILE A 134 6.39 -3.90 -12.69
CA ILE A 134 6.94 -4.89 -11.75
C ILE A 134 5.88 -5.96 -11.45
N ALA A 135 4.64 -5.51 -11.17
CA ALA A 135 3.53 -6.42 -10.90
C ALA A 135 3.12 -7.24 -12.14
N ILE A 136 3.19 -6.65 -13.35
CA ILE A 136 2.90 -7.33 -14.62
C ILE A 136 3.91 -8.45 -14.87
N ARG A 137 5.21 -8.22 -14.67
CA ARG A 137 6.27 -9.23 -14.82
C ARG A 137 6.10 -10.37 -13.83
N ALA A 138 5.79 -10.06 -12.58
CA ALA A 138 5.48 -11.07 -11.57
C ALA A 138 4.24 -11.90 -11.93
N ALA A 139 3.19 -11.24 -12.43
CA ALA A 139 1.97 -11.91 -12.89
C ALA A 139 2.25 -12.83 -14.07
N PHE A 140 3.03 -12.39 -15.06
CA PHE A 140 3.40 -13.20 -16.21
C PHE A 140 4.18 -14.44 -15.78
N LYS A 141 5.17 -14.30 -14.89
CA LYS A 141 5.91 -15.42 -14.32
C LYS A 141 4.99 -16.44 -13.64
N ALA A 142 4.03 -15.98 -12.88
CA ALA A 142 3.07 -16.87 -12.20
C ALA A 142 2.17 -17.63 -13.19
N VAL A 143 1.67 -16.95 -14.21
CA VAL A 143 0.77 -17.56 -15.21
C VAL A 143 1.49 -18.60 -16.07
N GLN A 144 2.77 -18.41 -16.40
CA GLN A 144 3.55 -19.40 -17.14
C GLN A 144 3.62 -20.76 -16.43
N GLU A 145 3.57 -20.78 -15.11
CA GLU A 145 3.52 -22.00 -14.31
C GLU A 145 2.09 -22.47 -13.99
N GLY A 146 1.10 -21.99 -14.77
CA GLY A 146 -0.29 -22.40 -14.66
C GLY A 146 -1.00 -21.85 -13.40
N LYS A 147 -0.47 -20.81 -12.77
CA LYS A 147 -1.12 -20.16 -11.63
C LYS A 147 -2.07 -19.07 -12.08
N GLN A 148 -3.13 -18.85 -11.31
CA GLN A 148 -4.03 -17.72 -11.50
C GLN A 148 -3.54 -16.53 -10.69
N VAL A 149 -3.68 -15.33 -11.28
CA VAL A 149 -3.31 -14.07 -10.65
C VAL A 149 -4.55 -13.20 -10.47
N ALA A 150 -4.75 -12.66 -9.29
CA ALA A 150 -5.76 -11.66 -9.00
C ALA A 150 -5.07 -10.30 -8.75
N TYR A 151 -5.37 -9.32 -9.61
CA TYR A 151 -4.86 -7.97 -9.48
C TYR A 151 -5.95 -7.04 -8.94
N LEU A 152 -5.84 -6.67 -7.65
CA LEU A 152 -6.85 -5.88 -6.95
C LEU A 152 -6.56 -4.39 -7.05
N VAL A 153 -7.58 -3.60 -7.35
CA VAL A 153 -7.52 -2.14 -7.43
C VAL A 153 -8.72 -1.49 -6.74
N PRO A 154 -8.59 -0.26 -6.23
CA PRO A 154 -9.62 0.36 -5.41
C PRO A 154 -10.83 0.91 -6.18
N THR A 155 -10.74 1.11 -7.50
CA THR A 155 -11.80 1.71 -8.30
C THR A 155 -12.01 0.99 -9.63
N THR A 156 -13.22 1.06 -10.18
CA THR A 156 -13.59 0.51 -11.50
C THR A 156 -12.81 1.17 -12.64
N VAL A 157 -12.50 2.47 -12.52
CA VAL A 157 -11.68 3.19 -13.51
C VAL A 157 -10.26 2.61 -13.56
N LEU A 158 -9.64 2.40 -12.40
CA LEU A 158 -8.32 1.76 -12.33
C LEU A 158 -8.37 0.31 -12.81
N ALA A 159 -9.44 -0.43 -12.52
CA ALA A 159 -9.62 -1.79 -13.05
C ALA A 159 -9.60 -1.82 -14.57
N SER A 160 -10.32 -0.90 -15.22
CA SER A 160 -10.34 -0.79 -16.69
C SER A 160 -8.98 -0.37 -17.26
N GLN A 161 -8.30 0.59 -16.64
CA GLN A 161 -6.96 1.02 -17.08
C GLN A 161 -5.95 -0.11 -16.99
N HIS A 162 -5.92 -0.81 -15.86
CA HIS A 162 -5.00 -1.93 -15.67
C HIS A 162 -5.34 -3.11 -16.57
N PHE A 163 -6.64 -3.42 -16.76
CA PHE A 163 -7.07 -4.45 -17.70
C PHE A 163 -6.50 -4.19 -19.11
N THR A 164 -6.66 -2.98 -19.64
CA THR A 164 -6.13 -2.60 -20.96
C THR A 164 -4.59 -2.74 -20.99
N THR A 165 -3.90 -2.33 -19.92
CA THR A 165 -2.45 -2.44 -19.83
C THR A 165 -1.99 -3.90 -19.83
N PHE A 166 -2.61 -4.76 -19.03
CA PHE A 166 -2.32 -6.19 -18.98
C PHE A 166 -2.62 -6.87 -20.31
N GLU A 167 -3.76 -6.59 -20.92
CA GLU A 167 -4.16 -7.13 -22.22
C GLU A 167 -3.15 -6.76 -23.31
N GLN A 168 -2.73 -5.50 -23.38
CA GLN A 168 -1.74 -5.04 -24.35
C GLN A 168 -0.37 -5.69 -24.14
N ARG A 169 0.08 -5.83 -22.90
CA ARG A 169 1.37 -6.44 -22.57
C ARG A 169 1.40 -7.93 -22.84
N MET A 170 0.28 -8.63 -22.65
CA MET A 170 0.20 -10.08 -22.75
C MET A 170 -0.36 -10.60 -24.09
N LYS A 171 -0.72 -9.71 -25.03
CA LYS A 171 -1.42 -10.04 -26.29
C LYS A 171 -0.72 -11.08 -27.18
N ASP A 172 0.62 -11.10 -27.13
CA ASP A 172 1.43 -11.98 -27.99
C ASP A 172 1.75 -13.33 -27.30
N PHE A 173 1.19 -13.56 -26.12
CA PHE A 173 1.36 -14.77 -25.32
C PHE A 173 0.02 -15.47 -25.05
N PRO A 174 0.00 -16.79 -24.86
CA PRO A 174 -1.24 -17.55 -24.62
C PRO A 174 -1.78 -17.35 -23.20
N VAL A 175 -2.04 -16.10 -22.81
CA VAL A 175 -2.53 -15.69 -21.49
C VAL A 175 -3.91 -15.09 -21.65
N THR A 176 -4.85 -15.50 -20.81
CA THR A 176 -6.19 -14.91 -20.75
C THR A 176 -6.25 -13.87 -19.64
N VAL A 177 -6.62 -12.65 -20.01
CA VAL A 177 -6.87 -11.55 -19.05
C VAL A 177 -8.37 -11.28 -18.98
N ALA A 178 -8.92 -11.12 -17.79
CA ALA A 178 -10.32 -10.81 -17.57
C ALA A 178 -10.47 -9.70 -16.52
N GLN A 179 -11.44 -8.82 -16.72
CA GLN A 179 -11.79 -7.78 -15.75
C GLN A 179 -13.05 -8.21 -14.98
N LEU A 180 -13.01 -8.04 -13.66
CA LEU A 180 -14.15 -8.17 -12.77
C LEU A 180 -14.42 -6.80 -12.13
N SER A 181 -15.55 -6.20 -12.45
CA SER A 181 -15.99 -4.91 -11.89
C SER A 181 -17.52 -4.86 -11.83
N SER A 182 -18.05 -3.88 -11.11
CA SER A 182 -19.51 -3.70 -10.92
C SER A 182 -20.21 -2.98 -12.07
N PHE A 183 -19.71 -3.04 -13.28
CA PHE A 183 -20.39 -2.56 -14.51
C PHE A 183 -20.92 -3.73 -15.31
#